data_3c3a3873c67f15a120704d037c717d25
#
_entry.id   3c3a3873c67f15a120704d037c717d25
#
_cell.length_a   1.000
_cell.length_b   1.000
_cell.length_c   1.000
_cell.angle_alpha   90.00
_cell.angle_beta   90.00
_cell.angle_gamma   90.00
#
_symmetry.space_group_name_H-M   'P 1'
#
loop_
_entity.id
_entity.type
_entity.pdbx_description
1 polymer ?
#
loop_
_entity_poly.entity_id
_entity_poly.type
_entity_poly.pdbx_seq_one_letter_code
_entity_poly.pdbx_strand_id
1 'polypeptide(L)'
;MDMKTYLLDILNRYNRFSDNLDIKTILCNKSWQIFNNTGYKELYIFQEDGSLIASSKGNVINATWKYISANKSLIISFKEQSYMLHPSFLDNLLFVLQKDGTEEYLFMINEEHSNIFQPKSLNDLTFYLKRQKE
;
A
#
# COMPACT_ATOMS: atom_id res chain seq x y z
N MET A 1 25.27 -1.87 -0.21
CA MET A 1 23.84 -1.70 -0.65
C MET A 1 23.02 -1.27 0.54
N ASP A 2 22.32 -0.16 0.43
CA ASP A 2 21.47 0.27 1.54
C ASP A 2 20.17 -0.55 1.56
N MET A 3 19.44 -0.44 2.65
CA MET A 3 18.24 -1.25 2.86
C MET A 3 17.14 -0.92 1.85
N LYS A 4 17.02 0.36 1.46
CA LYS A 4 16.02 0.76 0.48
C LYS A 4 16.30 0.12 -0.88
N THR A 5 17.55 0.14 -1.32
CA THR A 5 17.95 -0.48 -2.59
C THR A 5 17.68 -1.98 -2.58
N TYR A 6 17.99 -2.62 -1.47
CA TYR A 6 17.74 -4.06 -1.32
C TYR A 6 16.26 -4.37 -1.37
N LEU A 7 15.43 -3.55 -0.71
CA LEU A 7 13.99 -3.72 -0.72
C LEU A 7 13.42 -3.56 -2.13
N LEU A 8 13.86 -2.54 -2.87
CA LEU A 8 13.41 -2.33 -4.23
C LEU A 8 13.80 -3.48 -5.15
N ASP A 9 14.99 -4.04 -4.95
CA ASP A 9 15.45 -5.20 -5.72
C ASP A 9 14.54 -6.41 -5.47
N ILE A 10 14.13 -6.63 -4.23
CA ILE A 10 13.21 -7.71 -3.90
C ILE A 10 11.86 -7.49 -4.57
N LEU A 11 11.34 -6.29 -4.54
CA LEU A 11 10.06 -5.97 -5.17
C LEU A 11 10.11 -6.17 -6.69
N ASN A 12 11.20 -5.74 -7.33
CA ASN A 12 11.37 -5.91 -8.76
C ASN A 12 11.52 -7.38 -9.16
N ARG A 13 12.26 -8.13 -8.35
CA ARG A 13 12.53 -9.54 -8.64
C ARG A 13 11.32 -10.42 -8.40
N TYR A 14 10.52 -10.07 -7.40
CA TYR A 14 9.43 -10.91 -6.91
C TYR A 14 8.09 -10.21 -6.93
N ASN A 15 7.79 -9.54 -8.03
CA ASN A 15 6.48 -8.90 -8.17
C ASN A 15 5.38 -9.96 -7.99
N ARG A 16 4.61 -9.82 -6.92
CA ARG A 16 3.59 -10.78 -6.52
C ARG A 16 2.17 -10.32 -6.79
N PHE A 17 2.00 -9.18 -7.41
CA PHE A 17 0.66 -8.74 -7.73
C PHE A 17 0.12 -9.51 -8.93
N SER A 18 -1.01 -10.17 -8.75
CA SER A 18 -1.63 -11.02 -9.75
C SER A 18 -2.98 -10.47 -10.16
N ASP A 19 -3.31 -10.59 -11.45
CA ASP A 19 -4.63 -10.20 -11.95
C ASP A 19 -5.74 -11.08 -11.40
N ASN A 20 -5.41 -12.27 -10.94
CA ASN A 20 -6.38 -13.18 -10.36
C ASN A 20 -6.77 -12.77 -8.93
N LEU A 21 -6.06 -11.81 -8.36
CA LEU A 21 -6.34 -11.32 -7.03
C LEU A 21 -7.57 -10.43 -7.06
N ASP A 22 -8.53 -10.69 -6.17
CA ASP A 22 -9.67 -9.80 -6.01
C ASP A 22 -9.26 -8.63 -5.12
N ILE A 23 -8.80 -7.56 -5.77
CA ILE A 23 -8.28 -6.41 -5.06
C ILE A 23 -9.33 -5.78 -4.15
N LYS A 24 -10.59 -5.78 -4.57
CA LYS A 24 -11.65 -5.19 -3.75
C LYS A 24 -11.88 -5.98 -2.47
N THR A 25 -11.86 -7.29 -2.55
CA THR A 25 -12.06 -8.14 -1.37
C THR A 25 -10.96 -7.93 -0.34
N ILE A 26 -9.72 -7.83 -0.78
CA ILE A 26 -8.60 -7.68 0.14
C ILE A 26 -8.50 -6.25 0.67
N LEU A 27 -8.78 -5.27 -0.17
CA LEU A 27 -8.51 -3.86 0.12
C LEU A 27 -9.65 -3.17 0.86
N CYS A 28 -10.91 -3.48 0.50
CA CYS A 28 -12.05 -2.69 0.96
C CYS A 28 -12.47 -3.00 2.39
N ASN A 29 -13.04 -1.99 3.04
CA ASN A 29 -13.60 -2.06 4.40
C ASN A 29 -12.58 -2.43 5.45
N LYS A 30 -11.31 -2.12 5.19
CA LYS A 30 -10.21 -2.33 6.10
C LYS A 30 -9.44 -1.04 6.25
N SER A 31 -8.84 -0.86 7.41
CA SER A 31 -8.01 0.32 7.68
C SER A 31 -6.56 -0.01 7.38
N TRP A 32 -5.97 0.72 6.44
CA TRP A 32 -4.57 0.54 6.03
C TRP A 32 -3.74 1.67 6.58
N GLN A 33 -2.78 1.35 7.43
CA GLN A 33 -1.88 2.34 8.01
C GLN A 33 -0.69 2.57 7.10
N ILE A 34 -0.42 3.85 6.78
CA ILE A 34 0.73 4.21 5.97
C ILE A 34 2.00 4.04 6.79
N PHE A 35 2.96 3.31 6.24
CA PHE A 35 4.27 3.18 6.87
C PHE A 35 5.05 4.48 6.66
N ASN A 36 5.44 5.12 7.75
CA ASN A 36 6.28 6.32 7.69
C ASN A 36 7.09 6.43 8.98
N ASN A 37 8.03 7.37 9.00
CA ASN A 37 8.89 7.60 10.15
C ASN A 37 8.61 8.92 10.85
N THR A 38 7.45 9.52 10.59
CA THR A 38 7.11 10.82 11.16
C THR A 38 6.58 10.73 12.59
N GLY A 39 6.14 9.55 12.99
CA GLY A 39 5.48 9.37 14.29
C GLY A 39 3.99 9.67 14.26
N TYR A 40 3.45 10.16 13.16
CA TYR A 40 2.03 10.39 13.02
C TYR A 40 1.36 9.21 12.33
N LYS A 41 0.19 8.84 12.85
CA LYS A 41 -0.59 7.75 12.28
C LYS A 41 -1.42 8.27 11.13
N GLU A 42 -1.22 7.70 9.94
CA GLU A 42 -1.98 8.03 8.75
C GLU A 42 -2.68 6.76 8.28
N LEU A 43 -3.97 6.86 7.98
CA LEU A 43 -4.80 5.72 7.60
C LEU A 43 -5.52 5.98 6.30
N TYR A 44 -5.66 4.93 5.51
CA TYR A 44 -6.52 4.92 4.33
C TYR A 44 -7.56 3.82 4.50
N ILE A 45 -8.82 4.14 4.23
CA ILE A 45 -9.91 3.17 4.26
C ILE A 45 -10.58 3.20 2.89
N PHE A 46 -10.40 2.13 2.14
CA PHE A 46 -11.00 1.98 0.81
C PHE A 46 -12.38 1.39 0.95
N GLN A 47 -13.36 1.98 0.25
CA GLN A 47 -14.75 1.52 0.32
C GLN A 47 -15.20 1.03 -1.05
N GLU A 48 -16.12 0.09 -1.05
CA GLU A 48 -16.53 -0.58 -2.30
C GLU A 48 -17.21 0.35 -3.29
N ASP A 49 -17.82 1.42 -2.81
CA ASP A 49 -18.49 2.39 -3.68
C ASP A 49 -17.53 3.34 -4.39
N GLY A 50 -16.22 3.17 -4.19
CA GLY A 50 -15.22 4.03 -4.79
C GLY A 50 -14.81 5.22 -3.94
N SER A 51 -15.37 5.34 -2.74
CA SER A 51 -14.93 6.39 -1.83
C SER A 51 -13.71 5.93 -1.04
N LEU A 52 -12.91 6.90 -0.62
CA LEU A 52 -11.71 6.66 0.18
C LEU A 52 -11.68 7.65 1.31
N ILE A 53 -11.47 7.16 2.51
CA ILE A 53 -11.30 8.02 3.68
C ILE A 53 -9.82 8.02 4.04
N ALA A 54 -9.23 9.21 4.07
CA ALA A 54 -7.83 9.40 4.48
C ALA A 54 -7.81 10.16 5.78
N SER A 55 -7.05 9.67 6.75
CA SER A 55 -6.96 10.29 8.06
C SER A 55 -5.51 10.56 8.39
N SER A 56 -5.21 11.77 8.88
CA SER A 56 -3.88 12.16 9.30
C SER A 56 -4.00 13.18 10.41
N LYS A 57 -3.33 12.94 11.53
CA LYS A 57 -3.29 13.86 12.67
C LYS A 57 -4.69 14.27 13.15
N GLY A 58 -5.63 13.35 13.09
CA GLY A 58 -7.00 13.62 13.51
C GLY A 58 -7.87 14.33 12.48
N ASN A 59 -7.32 14.68 11.34
CA ASN A 59 -8.06 15.29 10.24
C ASN A 59 -8.49 14.23 9.25
N VAL A 60 -9.72 14.34 8.76
CA VAL A 60 -10.28 13.40 7.79
C VAL A 60 -10.46 14.09 6.46
N ILE A 61 -9.98 13.44 5.41
CA ILE A 61 -10.11 13.92 4.04
C ILE A 61 -10.88 12.86 3.26
N ASN A 62 -11.93 13.30 2.55
CA ASN A 62 -12.68 12.41 1.67
C ASN A 62 -12.08 12.44 0.27
N ALA A 63 -11.88 11.26 -0.29
CA ALA A 63 -11.26 11.10 -1.59
C ALA A 63 -12.01 10.01 -2.35
N THR A 64 -11.53 9.66 -3.53
CA THR A 64 -12.05 8.55 -4.31
C THR A 64 -10.92 7.69 -4.79
N TRP A 65 -11.25 6.45 -5.14
CA TRP A 65 -10.27 5.52 -5.68
C TRP A 65 -10.91 4.64 -6.73
N LYS A 66 -10.09 4.13 -7.63
CA LYS A 66 -10.53 3.09 -8.55
C LYS A 66 -9.34 2.29 -9.03
N TYR A 67 -9.60 1.04 -9.36
CA TYR A 67 -8.59 0.15 -9.91
C TYR A 67 -8.87 -0.04 -11.40
N ILE A 68 -7.84 0.15 -12.22
CA ILE A 68 -7.93 -0.02 -13.66
C ILE A 68 -7.19 -1.32 -14.01
N SER A 69 -7.95 -2.35 -14.34
CA SER A 69 -7.36 -3.67 -14.62
C SER A 69 -6.55 -3.70 -15.92
N ALA A 70 -6.89 -2.83 -16.86
CA ALA A 70 -6.21 -2.81 -18.16
C ALA A 70 -4.70 -2.61 -18.03
N ASN A 71 -4.28 -1.72 -17.12
CA ASN A 71 -2.86 -1.47 -16.90
C ASN A 71 -2.43 -1.71 -15.45
N LYS A 72 -3.28 -2.37 -14.67
CA LYS A 72 -3.01 -2.71 -13.26
C LYS A 72 -2.65 -1.50 -12.42
N SER A 73 -3.42 -0.43 -12.57
CA SER A 73 -3.17 0.82 -11.85
C SER A 73 -4.27 1.13 -10.85
N LEU A 74 -3.87 1.72 -9.73
CA LEU A 74 -4.77 2.26 -8.74
C LEU A 74 -4.73 3.78 -8.84
N ILE A 75 -5.89 4.42 -8.98
CA ILE A 75 -5.95 5.87 -9.01
C ILE A 75 -6.61 6.35 -7.74
N ILE A 76 -5.91 7.22 -7.01
CA ILE A 76 -6.43 7.87 -5.82
C ILE A 76 -6.58 9.35 -6.14
N SER A 77 -7.81 9.86 -5.97
CA SER A 77 -8.11 11.24 -6.32
C SER A 77 -8.54 12.02 -5.08
N PHE A 78 -7.76 13.02 -4.75
CA PHE A 78 -8.12 14.02 -3.77
C PHE A 78 -8.76 15.20 -4.51
N LYS A 79 -9.31 16.14 -3.74
CA LYS A 79 -10.04 17.27 -4.34
C LYS A 79 -9.25 18.00 -5.43
N GLU A 80 -7.95 18.20 -5.22
CA GLU A 80 -7.14 19.01 -6.10
C GLU A 80 -6.09 18.22 -6.88
N GLN A 81 -5.95 16.92 -6.60
CA GLN A 81 -4.88 16.16 -7.21
C GLN A 81 -5.21 14.66 -7.24
N SER A 82 -4.83 14.03 -8.34
CA SER A 82 -4.98 12.59 -8.50
C SER A 82 -3.60 11.95 -8.65
N TYR A 83 -3.47 10.74 -8.13
CA TYR A 83 -2.23 9.98 -8.20
C TYR A 83 -2.49 8.65 -8.89
N MET A 84 -1.58 8.26 -9.77
CA MET A 84 -1.58 6.92 -10.36
C MET A 84 -0.51 6.10 -9.67
N LEU A 85 -0.92 4.95 -9.15
CA LEU A 85 -0.05 4.06 -8.39
C LEU A 85 -0.14 2.66 -8.97
N HIS A 86 0.99 1.95 -8.97
CA HIS A 86 1.04 0.60 -9.50
C HIS A 86 1.27 -0.40 -8.38
N PRO A 87 0.28 -1.28 -8.12
CA PRO A 87 0.47 -2.30 -7.09
C PRO A 87 1.65 -3.21 -7.43
N SER A 88 2.53 -3.41 -6.45
CA SER A 88 3.68 -4.29 -6.56
C SER A 88 3.53 -5.54 -5.71
N PHE A 89 2.77 -5.45 -4.63
CA PHE A 89 2.55 -6.58 -3.72
C PHE A 89 1.29 -6.32 -2.92
N LEU A 90 0.47 -7.35 -2.75
CA LEU A 90 -0.73 -7.24 -1.92
C LEU A 90 -1.02 -8.59 -1.28
N ASP A 91 -1.15 -8.59 0.05
CA ASP A 91 -1.72 -9.71 0.79
C ASP A 91 -2.57 -9.14 1.92
N ASN A 92 -2.94 -9.97 2.88
CA ASN A 92 -3.82 -9.53 3.97
C ASN A 92 -3.13 -8.62 4.99
N LEU A 93 -1.82 -8.52 4.96
CA LEU A 93 -1.06 -7.73 5.93
C LEU A 93 -0.41 -6.48 5.32
N LEU A 94 0.04 -6.57 4.08
CA LEU A 94 0.89 -5.55 3.47
C LEU A 94 0.43 -5.25 2.04
N PHE A 95 0.36 -3.97 1.72
CA PHE A 95 0.06 -3.49 0.37
C PHE A 95 1.16 -2.53 -0.06
N VAL A 96 1.83 -2.82 -1.16
CA VAL A 96 2.93 -2.01 -1.66
C VAL A 96 2.56 -1.43 -3.02
N LEU A 97 2.68 -0.13 -3.15
CA LEU A 97 2.36 0.61 -4.38
C LEU A 97 3.57 1.41 -4.84
N GLN A 98 3.79 1.45 -6.15
CA GLN A 98 4.80 2.30 -6.75
C GLN A 98 4.12 3.50 -7.39
N LYS A 99 4.63 4.70 -7.11
CA LYS A 99 4.12 5.91 -7.73
C LYS A 99 4.57 5.96 -9.19
N ASP A 100 3.62 6.17 -10.10
CA ASP A 100 3.87 6.14 -11.54
C ASP A 100 5.01 7.08 -11.92
N GLY A 101 5.92 6.57 -12.74
CA GLY A 101 7.04 7.35 -13.25
C GLY A 101 8.16 7.62 -12.26
N THR A 102 8.13 6.98 -11.09
CA THR A 102 9.16 7.18 -10.07
C THR A 102 9.62 5.86 -9.49
N GLU A 103 10.64 5.94 -8.63
CA GLU A 103 11.08 4.81 -7.80
C GLU A 103 10.59 4.97 -6.37
N GLU A 104 9.57 5.79 -6.16
CA GLU A 104 8.99 5.98 -4.83
C GLU A 104 7.92 4.94 -4.59
N TYR A 105 7.95 4.35 -3.39
CA TYR A 105 7.02 3.32 -2.97
C TYR A 105 6.24 3.75 -1.75
N LEU A 106 4.98 3.33 -1.71
CA LEU A 106 4.09 3.52 -0.58
C LEU A 106 3.80 2.17 0.02
N PHE A 107 4.03 2.03 1.33
CA PHE A 107 3.77 0.80 2.06
C PHE A 107 2.61 1.01 3.01
N MET A 108 1.60 0.14 2.90
CA MET A 108 0.42 0.21 3.77
C MET A 108 0.26 -1.10 4.52
N ILE A 109 0.04 -1.00 5.82
CA ILE A 109 -0.11 -2.16 6.70
C ILE A 109 -1.56 -2.25 7.17
N ASN A 110 -2.14 -3.46 7.07
CA ASN A 110 -3.50 -3.68 7.53
C ASN A 110 -3.55 -3.56 9.05
N GLU A 111 -4.29 -2.55 9.52
CA GLU A 111 -4.36 -2.25 10.94
C GLU A 111 -5.03 -3.36 11.75
N GLU A 112 -5.92 -4.13 11.15
CA GLU A 112 -6.59 -5.24 11.83
C GLU A 112 -5.59 -6.28 12.34
N HIS A 113 -4.44 -6.39 11.69
CA HIS A 113 -3.42 -7.36 12.03
C HIS A 113 -2.18 -6.71 12.64
N SER A 114 -2.33 -5.52 13.20
CA SER A 114 -1.19 -4.80 13.77
C SER A 114 -0.56 -5.52 14.97
N ASN A 115 -1.32 -6.38 15.65
CA ASN A 115 -0.77 -7.20 16.73
C ASN A 115 0.12 -8.33 16.23
N ILE A 116 0.06 -8.63 14.92
CA ILE A 116 0.87 -9.68 14.30
C ILE A 116 2.05 -9.07 13.56
N PHE A 117 1.83 -7.92 12.91
CA PHE A 117 2.82 -7.31 12.04
C PHE A 117 2.85 -5.81 12.26
N GLN A 118 3.93 -5.33 12.89
CA GLN A 118 4.15 -3.91 13.15
C GLN A 118 5.57 -3.55 12.73
N PRO A 119 5.81 -3.39 11.42
CA PRO A 119 7.16 -3.05 10.96
C PRO A 119 7.57 -1.68 11.45
N LYS A 120 8.81 -1.57 11.91
CA LYS A 120 9.38 -0.33 12.43
C LYS A 120 10.40 0.27 11.46
N SER A 121 10.84 -0.52 10.48
CA SER A 121 11.92 -0.10 9.59
C SER A 121 11.75 -0.78 8.22
N LEU A 122 12.52 -0.29 7.25
CA LEU A 122 12.58 -0.94 5.94
C LEU A 122 13.11 -2.35 6.04
N ASN A 123 13.97 -2.61 7.03
CA ASN A 123 14.49 -3.96 7.26
C ASN A 123 13.36 -4.93 7.60
N ASP A 124 12.43 -4.51 8.44
CA ASP A 124 11.28 -5.34 8.80
C ASP A 124 10.42 -5.66 7.59
N LEU A 125 10.19 -4.67 6.71
CA LEU A 125 9.42 -4.86 5.49
C LEU A 125 10.14 -5.81 4.53
N THR A 126 11.45 -5.64 4.39
CA THR A 126 12.27 -6.50 3.55
C THR A 126 12.22 -7.95 4.03
N PHE A 127 12.35 -8.14 5.34
CA PHE A 127 12.30 -9.47 5.93
C PHE A 127 10.95 -10.14 5.69
N TYR A 128 9.86 -9.40 5.83
CA TYR A 128 8.53 -9.92 5.58
C TYR A 128 8.37 -10.38 4.13
N LEU A 129 8.79 -9.54 3.18
CA LEU A 129 8.66 -9.85 1.75
C LEU A 129 9.49 -11.07 1.36
N LYS A 130 10.68 -11.21 1.93
CA LYS A 130 11.51 -12.40 1.66
C LYS A 130 10.83 -13.67 2.13
N ARG A 131 10.19 -13.64 3.28
CA ARG A 131 9.54 -14.82 3.85
C ARG A 131 8.35 -15.27 3.00
N GLN A 132 7.71 -14.36 2.28
CA GLN A 132 6.60 -14.72 1.42
C GLN A 132 7.02 -15.51 0.18
N LYS A 133 8.32 -15.53 -0.11
CA LYS A 133 8.86 -16.28 -1.26
C LYS A 133 9.17 -17.73 -0.92
N GLU A 134 9.39 -18.02 0.32
CA GLU A 134 9.80 -19.35 0.77
C GLU A 134 8.66 -20.33 0.95
#